data_f9086ecc85fa456e45a7dea603a6bc68
#
_entry.id   f9086ecc85fa456e45a7dea603a6bc68
#
_cell.length_a   1.000
_cell.length_b   1.000
_cell.length_c   1.000
_cell.angle_alpha   90.00
_cell.angle_beta   90.00
_cell.angle_gamma   90.00
#
_symmetry.space_group_name_H-M   'P 1'
#
loop_
_entity.id
_entity.type
_entity.pdbx_description
1 polymer ?
#
loop_
_entity_poly.entity_id
_entity_poly.type
_entity_poly.pdbx_seq_one_letter_code
_entity_poly.pdbx_strand_id
1 'polypeptide(L)'
;MIKKSICSLILLITLIATPAIGQQELSNQTATKDKESKVIEVRAYTYKHRLDEAKTTTTTALVKKANYESDEKSCPQFEELFKQYGLKPTKTFSYIAYRESRCNPKAVNAKWDNKGNVTWTLNKNGSIDRGLLQVNSSWKTVVSKVCNTSFNNMDVLYDLDCNLRVAKYLLDNGGLSHWGM
;
A
#
# COMPACT_ATOMS: atom_id res chain seq x y z
N MET A 1 2.40 28.84 -71.80
CA MET A 1 2.41 30.21 -71.24
C MET A 1 1.57 30.24 -69.98
N ILE A 2 2.18 30.15 -68.83
CA ILE A 2 1.46 30.13 -67.56
C ILE A 2 1.99 31.27 -66.71
N LYS A 3 1.15 32.26 -66.44
CA LYS A 3 1.45 33.44 -65.65
C LYS A 3 1.47 33.06 -64.15
N LYS A 4 2.59 33.34 -63.48
CA LYS A 4 2.75 33.27 -62.04
C LYS A 4 2.12 34.54 -61.41
N SER A 5 1.12 34.32 -60.53
CA SER A 5 0.60 35.35 -59.66
C SER A 5 1.24 35.22 -58.28
N ILE A 6 1.98 36.24 -57.88
CA ILE A 6 2.62 36.32 -56.55
C ILE A 6 1.65 37.09 -55.67
N CYS A 7 1.06 36.46 -54.70
CA CYS A 7 0.20 37.10 -53.70
C CYS A 7 1.08 37.30 -52.44
N SER A 8 1.49 38.57 -52.20
CA SER A 8 2.28 38.98 -51.05
C SER A 8 1.33 39.14 -49.86
N LEU A 9 1.43 38.26 -48.89
CA LEU A 9 0.67 38.31 -47.64
C LEU A 9 1.51 39.04 -46.57
N ILE A 10 1.13 40.29 -46.28
CA ILE A 10 1.74 41.08 -45.20
C ILE A 10 1.15 40.59 -43.89
N LEU A 11 1.98 39.97 -43.08
CA LEU A 11 1.60 39.49 -41.73
C LEU A 11 1.77 40.69 -40.77
N LEU A 12 0.66 41.31 -40.37
CA LEU A 12 0.64 42.27 -39.26
C LEU A 12 0.74 41.49 -37.95
N ILE A 13 1.91 41.58 -37.28
CA ILE A 13 2.11 41.09 -35.93
C ILE A 13 1.57 42.15 -34.96
N THR A 14 0.39 41.96 -34.42
CA THR A 14 -0.08 42.74 -33.26
C THR A 14 0.51 42.15 -31.99
N LEU A 15 1.44 42.89 -31.37
CA LEU A 15 1.87 42.63 -30.01
C LEU A 15 0.72 42.89 -29.04
N ILE A 16 0.11 41.83 -28.55
CA ILE A 16 -0.83 41.92 -27.44
C ILE A 16 0.01 41.75 -26.17
N ALA A 17 0.15 42.83 -25.41
CA ALA A 17 0.73 42.78 -24.07
C ALA A 17 -0.20 41.98 -23.15
N THR A 18 0.20 40.77 -22.77
CA THR A 18 -0.51 39.96 -21.76
C THR A 18 -0.18 40.50 -20.37
N PRO A 19 -1.17 40.75 -19.51
CA PRO A 19 -0.92 41.18 -18.14
C PRO A 19 -0.27 40.04 -17.33
N ALA A 20 0.68 40.39 -16.48
CA ALA A 20 1.47 39.50 -15.62
C ALA A 20 0.65 38.92 -14.44
N ILE A 21 -0.42 38.18 -14.73
CA ILE A 21 -1.25 37.52 -13.70
C ILE A 21 -0.80 36.08 -13.42
N GLY A 22 0.02 35.47 -14.31
CA GLY A 22 0.38 34.04 -14.21
C GLY A 22 1.48 33.69 -13.18
N GLN A 23 2.27 34.67 -12.69
CA GLN A 23 3.40 34.34 -11.82
C GLN A 23 3.04 34.18 -10.34
N GLN A 24 1.96 34.77 -9.87
CA GLN A 24 1.55 34.66 -8.46
C GLN A 24 0.83 33.34 -8.14
N GLU A 25 0.06 32.77 -9.07
CA GLU A 25 -0.58 31.47 -8.87
C GLU A 25 0.42 30.30 -8.90
N LEU A 26 1.46 30.40 -9.74
CA LEU A 26 2.48 29.34 -9.81
C LEU A 26 3.35 29.29 -8.54
N SER A 27 3.63 30.45 -7.92
CA SER A 27 4.37 30.49 -6.65
C SER A 27 3.56 29.94 -5.47
N ASN A 28 2.25 30.14 -5.45
CA ASN A 28 1.36 29.59 -4.42
C ASN A 28 1.13 28.08 -4.55
N GLN A 29 1.11 27.56 -5.78
CA GLN A 29 1.00 26.10 -5.98
C GLN A 29 2.28 25.36 -5.61
N THR A 30 3.45 25.96 -5.85
CA THR A 30 4.74 25.36 -5.46
C THR A 30 4.89 25.37 -3.94
N ALA A 31 4.52 26.47 -3.26
CA ALA A 31 4.62 26.59 -1.80
C ALA A 31 3.66 25.65 -1.05
N THR A 32 2.47 25.38 -1.61
CA THR A 32 1.52 24.41 -1.03
C THR A 32 1.97 22.96 -1.24
N LYS A 33 2.53 22.64 -2.42
CA LYS A 33 3.09 21.31 -2.70
C LYS A 33 4.27 20.98 -1.80
N ASP A 34 5.17 21.94 -1.56
CA ASP A 34 6.31 21.76 -0.67
C ASP A 34 5.90 21.58 0.79
N LYS A 35 4.85 22.29 1.25
CA LYS A 35 4.32 22.10 2.61
C LYS A 35 3.66 20.74 2.79
N GLU A 36 2.90 20.29 1.81
CA GLU A 36 2.24 18.98 1.85
C GLU A 36 3.26 17.84 1.77
N SER A 37 4.28 17.97 0.91
CA SER A 37 5.39 17.03 0.83
C SER A 37 6.17 16.94 2.15
N LYS A 38 6.51 18.07 2.79
CA LYS A 38 7.16 18.08 4.11
C LYS A 38 6.32 17.48 5.22
N VAL A 39 5.01 17.71 5.20
CA VAL A 39 4.09 17.11 6.20
C VAL A 39 3.99 15.60 6.03
N ILE A 40 4.00 15.08 4.80
CA ILE A 40 4.01 13.65 4.52
C ILE A 40 5.35 13.03 4.95
N GLU A 41 6.46 13.71 4.69
CA GLU A 41 7.80 13.24 5.05
C GLU A 41 8.01 13.21 6.58
N VAL A 42 7.53 14.22 7.30
CA VAL A 42 7.58 14.25 8.77
C VAL A 42 6.65 13.19 9.38
N ARG A 43 5.48 12.92 8.78
CA ARG A 43 4.59 11.84 9.24
C ARG A 43 5.17 10.45 8.99
N ALA A 44 5.85 10.25 7.84
CA ALA A 44 6.54 9.01 7.54
C ALA A 44 7.74 8.79 8.46
N TYR A 45 8.52 9.84 8.75
CA TYR A 45 9.67 9.80 9.66
C TYR A 45 9.25 9.51 11.10
N THR A 46 8.24 10.20 11.63
CA THR A 46 7.71 9.95 12.99
C THR A 46 7.07 8.58 13.11
N TYR A 47 6.46 8.06 12.06
CA TYR A 47 5.91 6.72 12.04
C TYR A 47 7.00 5.66 12.08
N LYS A 48 8.04 5.81 11.25
CA LYS A 48 9.21 4.91 11.21
C LYS A 48 9.97 4.90 12.54
N HIS A 49 10.23 6.08 13.14
CA HIS A 49 10.94 6.19 14.42
C HIS A 49 10.14 5.55 15.57
N ARG A 50 8.82 5.68 15.57
CA ARG A 50 7.93 5.04 16.55
C ARG A 50 7.88 3.51 16.39
N LEU A 51 8.05 3.00 15.16
CA LEU A 51 8.16 1.56 14.89
C LEU A 51 9.52 1.01 15.31
N ASP A 52 10.59 1.76 15.14
CA ASP A 52 11.94 1.34 15.54
C ASP A 52 12.10 1.33 17.06
N GLU A 53 11.52 2.30 17.78
CA GLU A 53 11.44 2.27 19.26
C GLU A 53 10.56 1.13 19.77
N ALA A 54 9.42 0.87 19.13
CA ALA A 54 8.56 -0.27 19.47
C ALA A 54 9.26 -1.61 19.20
N LYS A 55 10.04 -1.73 18.13
CA LYS A 55 10.83 -2.93 17.84
C LYS A 55 11.89 -3.20 18.90
N THR A 56 12.58 -2.18 19.38
CA THR A 56 13.67 -2.34 20.35
C THR A 56 13.16 -2.75 21.74
N THR A 57 11.99 -2.26 22.14
CA THR A 57 11.42 -2.56 23.46
C THR A 57 10.56 -3.82 23.48
N THR A 58 9.93 -4.19 22.36
CA THR A 58 8.98 -5.30 22.30
C THR A 58 9.61 -6.63 21.96
N THR A 59 10.76 -6.64 21.26
CA THR A 59 11.42 -7.89 20.86
C THR A 59 11.96 -8.68 22.05
N THR A 60 12.31 -8.04 23.15
CA THR A 60 12.83 -8.72 24.35
C THR A 60 11.73 -9.15 25.33
N ALA A 61 10.55 -8.51 25.29
CA ALA A 61 9.46 -8.79 26.22
C ALA A 61 8.41 -9.80 25.69
N LEU A 62 8.31 -10.00 24.37
CA LEU A 62 7.28 -10.87 23.77
C LEU A 62 7.75 -12.29 23.44
N VAL A 63 9.01 -12.64 23.73
CA VAL A 63 9.50 -14.04 23.67
C VAL A 63 9.31 -14.76 25.02
N LYS A 64 8.48 -14.28 25.91
CA LYS A 64 7.92 -15.15 26.95
C LYS A 64 6.88 -16.01 26.26
N LYS A 65 7.30 -17.26 25.96
CA LYS A 65 6.50 -18.41 25.59
C LYS A 65 5.26 -18.50 26.50
N ALA A 66 4.22 -17.76 26.12
CA ALA A 66 2.91 -18.02 26.69
C ALA A 66 2.47 -19.34 26.05
N ASN A 67 2.51 -20.41 26.82
CA ASN A 67 1.75 -21.61 26.54
C ASN A 67 0.28 -21.22 26.66
N TYR A 68 -0.26 -20.63 25.59
CA TYR A 68 -1.66 -20.32 25.46
C TYR A 68 -2.29 -21.45 24.64
N GLU A 69 -2.68 -22.50 25.33
CA GLU A 69 -3.69 -23.43 24.86
C GLU A 69 -5.02 -22.67 24.89
N SER A 70 -5.30 -21.87 23.86
CA SER A 70 -6.64 -21.38 23.66
C SER A 70 -7.27 -22.23 22.57
N ASP A 71 -8.39 -22.88 22.88
CA ASP A 71 -9.36 -23.43 21.93
C ASP A 71 -9.94 -22.34 21.00
N GLU A 72 -9.49 -21.12 21.14
CA GLU A 72 -9.96 -19.95 20.40
C GLU A 72 -9.24 -19.86 19.07
N LYS A 73 -10.00 -19.95 17.97
CA LYS A 73 -9.55 -19.77 16.59
C LYS A 73 -9.18 -18.31 16.36
N SER A 74 -8.07 -17.86 16.94
CA SER A 74 -7.61 -16.46 16.93
C SER A 74 -6.08 -16.35 16.92
N CYS A 75 -5.57 -15.13 16.69
CA CYS A 75 -4.14 -14.79 16.71
C CYS A 75 -3.88 -13.67 17.71
N PRO A 76 -4.00 -13.92 19.02
CA PRO A 76 -3.92 -12.88 20.04
C PRO A 76 -2.59 -12.14 20.05
N GLN A 77 -1.50 -12.76 19.60
CA GLN A 77 -0.17 -12.16 19.48
C GLN A 77 -0.13 -10.97 18.49
N PHE A 78 -1.12 -10.82 17.61
CA PHE A 78 -1.21 -9.73 16.63
C PHE A 78 -2.27 -8.67 16.99
N GLU A 79 -3.07 -8.86 18.04
CA GLU A 79 -4.20 -7.96 18.34
C GLU A 79 -3.77 -6.53 18.64
N GLU A 80 -2.69 -6.34 19.40
CA GLU A 80 -2.18 -5.00 19.66
C GLU A 80 -1.67 -4.34 18.36
N LEU A 81 -1.06 -5.13 17.48
CA LEU A 81 -0.62 -4.65 16.18
C LEU A 81 -1.83 -4.27 15.31
N PHE A 82 -2.88 -5.07 15.26
CA PHE A 82 -4.13 -4.73 14.56
C PHE A 82 -4.72 -3.42 15.06
N LYS A 83 -4.72 -3.20 16.38
CA LYS A 83 -5.18 -1.95 16.98
C LYS A 83 -4.34 -0.75 16.52
N GLN A 84 -3.01 -0.88 16.49
CA GLN A 84 -2.08 0.15 16.03
C GLN A 84 -2.32 0.53 14.58
N TYR A 85 -2.62 -0.44 13.71
CA TYR A 85 -2.94 -0.21 12.30
C TYR A 85 -4.41 0.19 12.06
N GLY A 86 -5.24 0.30 13.11
CA GLY A 86 -6.64 0.68 12.99
C GLY A 86 -7.52 -0.40 12.35
N LEU A 87 -7.09 -1.66 12.38
CA LEU A 87 -7.87 -2.82 11.93
C LEU A 87 -8.87 -3.20 13.03
N LYS A 88 -10.09 -2.70 12.89
CA LYS A 88 -11.16 -2.86 13.88
C LYS A 88 -12.38 -3.53 13.25
N PRO A 89 -13.11 -4.38 14.01
CA PRO A 89 -12.84 -4.84 15.39
C PRO A 89 -11.60 -5.74 15.47
N THR A 90 -10.76 -5.51 16.48
CA THR A 90 -9.47 -6.21 16.63
C THR A 90 -9.62 -7.73 16.74
N LYS A 91 -10.61 -8.19 17.50
CA LYS A 91 -10.92 -9.64 17.66
C LYS A 91 -11.35 -10.28 16.33
N THR A 92 -12.06 -9.55 15.50
CA THR A 92 -12.43 -10.00 14.14
C THR A 92 -11.19 -10.21 13.28
N PHE A 93 -10.23 -9.27 13.30
CA PHE A 93 -8.97 -9.43 12.57
C PHE A 93 -8.08 -10.53 13.14
N SER A 94 -8.11 -10.77 14.45
CA SER A 94 -7.48 -11.92 15.10
C SER A 94 -8.03 -13.24 14.56
N TYR A 95 -9.34 -13.35 14.44
CA TYR A 95 -10.01 -14.51 13.83
C TYR A 95 -9.71 -14.63 12.33
N ILE A 96 -9.75 -13.53 11.57
CA ILE A 96 -9.39 -13.51 10.13
C ILE A 96 -7.98 -14.04 9.94
N ALA A 97 -7.00 -13.52 10.68
CA ALA A 97 -5.60 -13.94 10.57
C ALA A 97 -5.45 -15.45 10.86
N TYR A 98 -6.17 -15.96 11.85
CA TYR A 98 -6.19 -17.41 12.11
C TYR A 98 -6.79 -18.19 10.92
N ARG A 99 -7.93 -17.76 10.41
CA ARG A 99 -8.61 -18.43 9.30
C ARG A 99 -7.77 -18.43 8.03
N GLU A 100 -7.19 -17.29 7.68
CA GLU A 100 -6.47 -17.06 6.43
C GLU A 100 -5.07 -17.68 6.42
N SER A 101 -4.32 -17.53 7.49
CA SER A 101 -2.88 -17.86 7.52
C SER A 101 -2.45 -18.77 8.66
N ARG A 102 -3.35 -19.16 9.58
CA ARG A 102 -3.00 -19.80 10.85
C ARG A 102 -1.96 -19.00 11.63
N CYS A 103 -2.13 -17.68 11.66
CA CYS A 103 -1.24 -16.73 12.32
C CYS A 103 0.19 -16.71 11.72
N ASN A 104 0.38 -17.12 10.48
CA ASN A 104 1.69 -17.14 9.82
C ASN A 104 1.86 -15.94 8.88
N PRO A 105 2.73 -14.95 9.20
CA PRO A 105 2.98 -13.82 8.32
C PRO A 105 3.63 -14.20 6.97
N LYS A 106 4.19 -15.41 6.86
CA LYS A 106 4.82 -15.92 5.64
C LYS A 106 3.91 -16.88 4.87
N ALA A 107 2.63 -16.96 5.21
CA ALA A 107 1.70 -17.82 4.53
C ALA A 107 1.52 -17.42 3.05
N VAL A 108 1.39 -18.43 2.21
CA VAL A 108 1.10 -18.28 0.78
C VAL A 108 0.28 -19.47 0.29
N ASN A 109 -0.67 -19.21 -0.59
CA ASN A 109 -1.56 -20.23 -1.16
C ASN A 109 -1.08 -20.76 -2.53
N ALA A 110 0.21 -20.76 -2.81
CA ALA A 110 0.79 -21.20 -4.06
C ALA A 110 2.07 -22.02 -3.87
N LYS A 111 2.50 -22.73 -4.92
CA LYS A 111 3.77 -23.46 -5.00
C LYS A 111 4.49 -23.08 -6.27
N TRP A 112 5.82 -23.17 -6.26
CA TRP A 112 6.70 -22.87 -7.40
C TRP A 112 7.63 -24.04 -7.70
N ASP A 113 8.05 -24.14 -8.95
CA ASP A 113 9.15 -25.01 -9.37
C ASP A 113 10.53 -24.37 -9.07
N ASN A 114 11.61 -25.10 -9.35
CA ASN A 114 12.98 -24.62 -9.16
C ASN A 114 13.37 -23.45 -10.10
N LYS A 115 12.54 -23.15 -11.10
CA LYS A 115 12.73 -22.05 -12.05
C LYS A 115 11.93 -20.81 -11.66
N GLY A 116 11.14 -20.87 -10.56
CA GLY A 116 10.31 -19.80 -10.10
C GLY A 116 8.93 -19.69 -10.80
N ASN A 117 8.52 -20.70 -11.59
CA ASN A 117 7.21 -20.71 -12.20
C ASN A 117 6.18 -21.24 -11.19
N VAL A 118 4.99 -20.62 -11.15
CA VAL A 118 3.87 -21.11 -10.34
C VAL A 118 3.38 -22.45 -10.89
N THR A 119 3.49 -23.50 -10.08
CA THR A 119 3.03 -24.85 -10.43
C THR A 119 1.65 -25.17 -9.89
N TRP A 120 1.23 -24.44 -8.87
CA TRP A 120 -0.08 -24.63 -8.22
C TRP A 120 -0.48 -23.38 -7.45
N THR A 121 -1.78 -23.08 -7.44
CA THR A 121 -2.39 -22.07 -6.55
C THR A 121 -3.77 -22.58 -6.12
N LEU A 122 -4.19 -22.19 -4.92
CA LEU A 122 -5.53 -22.52 -4.41
C LEU A 122 -6.63 -21.81 -5.20
N ASN A 123 -6.36 -20.61 -5.71
CA ASN A 123 -7.34 -19.81 -6.42
C ASN A 123 -7.52 -20.26 -7.87
N LYS A 124 -8.74 -20.59 -8.26
CA LYS A 124 -9.07 -21.07 -9.63
C LYS A 124 -8.69 -20.09 -10.75
N ASN A 125 -8.63 -18.79 -10.45
CA ASN A 125 -8.23 -17.75 -11.39
C ASN A 125 -6.71 -17.52 -11.47
N GLY A 126 -5.91 -18.36 -10.81
CA GLY A 126 -4.45 -18.25 -10.79
C GLY A 126 -3.89 -17.15 -9.86
N SER A 127 -4.74 -16.40 -9.17
CA SER A 127 -4.26 -15.39 -8.22
C SER A 127 -3.61 -16.04 -6.98
N ILE A 128 -2.74 -15.28 -6.31
CA ILE A 128 -1.96 -15.76 -5.18
C ILE A 128 -2.20 -14.83 -3.99
N ASP A 129 -2.50 -15.42 -2.84
CA ASP A 129 -2.68 -14.71 -1.58
C ASP A 129 -1.42 -14.84 -0.72
N ARG A 130 -1.02 -13.75 -0.05
CA ARG A 130 0.23 -13.67 0.72
C ARG A 130 0.07 -12.99 2.06
N GLY A 131 0.87 -13.47 3.02
CA GLY A 131 1.05 -12.85 4.32
C GLY A 131 -0.04 -13.16 5.33
N LEU A 132 -0.01 -12.44 6.46
CA LEU A 132 -0.86 -12.72 7.62
C LEU A 132 -2.36 -12.66 7.30
N LEU A 133 -2.79 -11.67 6.52
CA LEU A 133 -4.18 -11.44 6.14
C LEU A 133 -4.49 -11.85 4.70
N GLN A 134 -3.63 -12.66 4.08
CA GLN A 134 -3.77 -13.26 2.75
C GLN A 134 -4.23 -12.28 1.67
N VAL A 135 -3.46 -11.21 1.51
CA VAL A 135 -3.73 -10.19 0.47
C VAL A 135 -3.53 -10.79 -0.92
N ASN A 136 -4.56 -10.68 -1.76
CA ASN A 136 -4.58 -11.25 -3.10
C ASN A 136 -3.74 -10.46 -4.11
N SER A 137 -3.09 -11.16 -5.05
CA SER A 137 -2.26 -10.56 -6.09
C SER A 137 -3.01 -9.67 -7.08
N SER A 138 -4.34 -9.72 -7.13
CA SER A 138 -5.15 -8.76 -7.89
C SER A 138 -5.01 -7.31 -7.37
N TRP A 139 -4.59 -7.13 -6.12
CA TRP A 139 -4.38 -5.83 -5.48
C TRP A 139 -3.00 -5.22 -5.72
N LYS A 140 -2.21 -5.71 -6.70
CA LYS A 140 -0.84 -5.26 -6.97
C LYS A 140 -0.68 -3.74 -7.13
N THR A 141 -1.66 -3.04 -7.71
CA THR A 141 -1.65 -1.57 -7.81
C THR A 141 -1.73 -0.90 -6.44
N VAL A 142 -2.57 -1.41 -5.55
CA VAL A 142 -2.71 -0.91 -4.18
C VAL A 142 -1.44 -1.24 -3.39
N VAL A 143 -0.94 -2.47 -3.48
CA VAL A 143 0.31 -2.90 -2.83
C VAL A 143 1.48 -2.00 -3.24
N SER A 144 1.66 -1.77 -4.53
CA SER A 144 2.73 -0.89 -5.04
C SER A 144 2.67 0.51 -4.44
N LYS A 145 1.48 1.11 -4.36
CA LYS A 145 1.28 2.46 -3.81
C LYS A 145 1.43 2.50 -2.29
N VAL A 146 0.75 1.59 -1.58
CA VAL A 146 0.70 1.58 -0.11
C VAL A 146 2.05 1.20 0.50
N CYS A 147 2.76 0.26 -0.12
CA CYS A 147 4.04 -0.24 0.37
C CYS A 147 5.26 0.42 -0.26
N ASN A 148 5.05 1.39 -1.16
CA ASN A 148 6.12 2.07 -1.89
C ASN A 148 7.11 1.09 -2.53
N THR A 149 6.59 0.16 -3.33
CA THR A 149 7.36 -0.92 -3.97
C THR A 149 7.07 -1.01 -5.47
N SER A 150 7.88 -1.76 -6.21
CA SER A 150 7.62 -2.01 -7.62
C SER A 150 6.32 -2.80 -7.81
N PHE A 151 5.62 -2.54 -8.93
CA PHE A 151 4.31 -3.10 -9.25
C PHE A 151 4.24 -4.64 -9.20
N ASN A 152 5.35 -5.32 -9.49
CA ASN A 152 5.39 -6.78 -9.51
C ASN A 152 5.96 -7.39 -8.23
N ASN A 153 6.43 -6.59 -7.30
CA ASN A 153 6.98 -7.08 -6.03
C ASN A 153 5.87 -7.38 -5.03
N MET A 154 5.20 -8.51 -5.21
CA MET A 154 4.15 -8.97 -4.29
C MET A 154 4.71 -9.66 -3.04
N ASP A 155 5.98 -10.00 -3.01
CA ASP A 155 6.62 -10.65 -1.86
C ASP A 155 6.83 -9.68 -0.69
N VAL A 156 6.72 -8.38 -0.93
CA VAL A 156 6.63 -7.35 0.11
C VAL A 156 5.47 -7.60 1.10
N LEU A 157 4.44 -8.35 0.69
CA LEU A 157 3.32 -8.73 1.56
C LEU A 157 3.68 -9.75 2.65
N TYR A 158 4.87 -10.34 2.61
CA TYR A 158 5.42 -11.12 3.73
C TYR A 158 5.98 -10.22 4.85
N ASP A 159 6.14 -8.93 4.58
CA ASP A 159 6.39 -7.94 5.61
C ASP A 159 5.08 -7.56 6.31
N LEU A 160 5.07 -7.59 7.64
CA LEU A 160 3.87 -7.31 8.43
C LEU A 160 3.37 -5.88 8.24
N ASP A 161 4.27 -4.90 8.19
CA ASP A 161 3.90 -3.50 8.01
C ASP A 161 3.15 -3.31 6.69
N CYS A 162 3.72 -3.81 5.59
CA CYS A 162 3.07 -3.73 4.30
C CYS A 162 1.72 -4.47 4.28
N ASN A 163 1.68 -5.72 4.78
CA ASN A 163 0.47 -6.54 4.80
C ASN A 163 -0.67 -5.84 5.54
N LEU A 164 -0.40 -5.28 6.72
CA LEU A 164 -1.40 -4.61 7.56
C LEU A 164 -1.84 -3.26 6.99
N ARG A 165 -0.94 -2.49 6.37
CA ARG A 165 -1.29 -1.23 5.69
C ARG A 165 -2.21 -1.49 4.49
N VAL A 166 -1.92 -2.50 3.70
CA VAL A 166 -2.80 -2.90 2.59
C VAL A 166 -4.14 -3.39 3.13
N ALA A 167 -4.15 -4.23 4.16
CA ALA A 167 -5.38 -4.69 4.80
C ALA A 167 -6.22 -3.51 5.34
N LYS A 168 -5.58 -2.49 5.91
CA LYS A 168 -6.28 -1.27 6.34
C LYS A 168 -6.90 -0.53 5.16
N TYR A 169 -6.17 -0.39 4.06
CA TYR A 169 -6.72 0.20 2.83
C TYR A 169 -7.96 -0.58 2.34
N LEU A 170 -7.89 -1.91 2.32
CA LEU A 170 -9.01 -2.77 1.91
C LEU A 170 -10.21 -2.60 2.85
N LEU A 171 -9.98 -2.59 4.16
CA LEU A 171 -11.02 -2.36 5.16
C LEU A 171 -11.74 -1.03 4.94
N ASP A 172 -10.98 0.04 4.66
CA ASP A 172 -11.54 1.38 4.47
C ASP A 172 -12.34 1.53 3.18
N ASN A 173 -12.05 0.72 2.16
CA ASN A 173 -12.65 0.83 0.83
C ASN A 173 -13.68 -0.27 0.51
N GLY A 174 -13.80 -1.31 1.32
CA GLY A 174 -14.72 -2.41 1.06
C GLY A 174 -15.16 -3.17 2.29
N GLY A 175 -14.75 -2.70 3.47
CA GLY A 175 -15.10 -3.34 4.73
C GLY A 175 -14.56 -4.77 4.86
N LEU A 176 -15.24 -5.57 5.63
CA LEU A 176 -14.86 -6.97 5.88
C LEU A 176 -15.18 -7.93 4.73
N SER A 177 -15.89 -7.46 3.69
CA SER A 177 -16.26 -8.28 2.53
C SER A 177 -15.06 -8.87 1.79
N HIS A 178 -13.88 -8.21 1.86
CA HIS A 178 -12.63 -8.73 1.31
C HIS A 178 -12.20 -10.05 1.93
N TRP A 179 -12.69 -10.35 3.12
CA TRP A 179 -12.45 -11.61 3.83
C TRP A 179 -13.72 -12.48 3.95
N GLY A 180 -14.75 -12.19 3.14
CA GLY A 180 -15.99 -12.97 3.10
C GLY A 180 -16.81 -12.89 4.41
N MET A 181 -16.82 -11.73 5.04
CA MET A 181 -17.52 -11.47 6.31
C MET A 181 -18.51 -10.32 6.18
#